data_01007ad2f0d394a7d69a52938b912a7d
#
_entry.id   01007ad2f0d394a7d69a52938b912a7d
#
_cell.length_a   1.000
_cell.length_b   1.000
_cell.length_c   1.000
_cell.angle_alpha   90.00
_cell.angle_beta   90.00
_cell.angle_gamma   90.00
#
_symmetry.space_group_name_H-M   'P 1'
#
loop_
_entity.id
_entity.type
_entity.pdbx_description
1 polymer ?
#
loop_
_entity_poly.entity_id
_entity_poly.type
_entity_poly.pdbx_seq_one_letter_code
_entity_poly.pdbx_strand_id
1 'polypeptide(L)'
;MDEAEENRRYGIRTIVFIDEIHRFNKAQQDAFLPYVEKGSIILIGATTENPSFEINSALLSRTRVFVLKQLTETDIIQLLKKVLHSPASFHGLEVHINETALKQIAVFSNGDARTALNTLEMLVINSEIKDHKTSISKDLIDILLDKKTAYYDKNGEEHYNIISALHKSMRNSDVDSAVYWLGRMIDGGEDPVYIARRLVRFASEDIGLADNTALNLAVNTFQACRYLGLPECCLLYTSPSPR
;
A
#
# COMPACT_ATOMS: atom_id res chain seq x y z
N MET A 1 7.41 -20.23 -23.13
CA MET A 1 8.57 -19.67 -23.87
C MET A 1 8.72 -20.31 -25.25
N ASP A 2 8.51 -21.61 -25.38
CA ASP A 2 8.57 -22.32 -26.68
C ASP A 2 7.54 -21.79 -27.68
N GLU A 3 6.34 -21.49 -27.24
CA GLU A 3 5.30 -20.84 -28.03
C GLU A 3 5.74 -19.45 -28.58
N ALA A 4 6.48 -18.68 -27.78
CA ALA A 4 7.00 -17.38 -28.23
C ALA A 4 8.08 -17.54 -29.32
N GLU A 5 8.90 -18.57 -29.24
CA GLU A 5 9.88 -18.90 -30.27
C GLU A 5 9.20 -19.37 -31.58
N GLU A 6 8.12 -20.15 -31.45
CA GLU A 6 7.32 -20.56 -32.59
C GLU A 6 6.60 -19.37 -33.24
N ASN A 7 5.92 -18.55 -32.45
CA ASN A 7 5.25 -17.33 -32.90
C ASN A 7 6.21 -16.41 -33.68
N ARG A 8 7.45 -16.28 -33.19
CA ARG A 8 8.48 -15.47 -33.86
C ARG A 8 8.78 -15.97 -35.27
N ARG A 9 8.79 -17.29 -35.49
CA ARG A 9 9.04 -17.88 -36.83
C ARG A 9 7.96 -17.49 -37.84
N TYR A 10 6.75 -17.22 -37.35
CA TYR A 10 5.62 -16.73 -38.16
C TYR A 10 5.49 -15.20 -38.15
N GLY A 11 6.48 -14.47 -37.61
CA GLY A 11 6.43 -13.02 -37.54
C GLY A 11 5.46 -12.44 -36.50
N ILE A 12 4.94 -13.29 -35.61
CA ILE A 12 3.99 -12.90 -34.55
C ILE A 12 4.80 -12.43 -33.33
N ARG A 13 4.45 -11.25 -32.81
CA ARG A 13 5.07 -10.71 -31.60
C ARG A 13 4.37 -11.24 -30.36
N THR A 14 5.13 -11.76 -29.41
CA THR A 14 4.63 -12.23 -28.12
C THR A 14 4.97 -11.19 -27.04
N ILE A 15 3.96 -10.70 -26.32
CA ILE A 15 4.14 -9.81 -25.18
C ILE A 15 3.99 -10.67 -23.92
N VAL A 16 4.98 -10.59 -23.03
CA VAL A 16 4.93 -11.25 -21.70
C VAL A 16 4.83 -10.16 -20.67
N PHE A 17 3.69 -10.12 -19.97
CA PHE A 17 3.47 -9.20 -18.84
C PHE A 17 3.68 -9.96 -17.54
N ILE A 18 4.54 -9.43 -16.66
CA ILE A 18 4.84 -10.00 -15.35
C ILE A 18 4.52 -8.95 -14.29
N ASP A 19 3.48 -9.21 -13.52
CA ASP A 19 3.17 -8.39 -12.35
C ASP A 19 4.06 -8.82 -11.18
N GLU A 20 4.49 -7.84 -10.37
CA GLU A 20 5.36 -8.03 -9.21
C GLU A 20 6.65 -8.82 -9.56
N ILE A 21 7.33 -8.42 -10.64
CA ILE A 21 8.52 -9.12 -11.16
C ILE A 21 9.65 -9.25 -10.12
N HIS A 22 9.69 -8.40 -9.10
CA HIS A 22 10.65 -8.48 -7.99
C HIS A 22 10.50 -9.75 -7.14
N ARG A 23 9.34 -10.44 -7.22
CA ARG A 23 9.12 -11.72 -6.52
C ARG A 23 9.85 -12.89 -7.18
N PHE A 24 10.27 -12.74 -8.43
CA PHE A 24 11.11 -13.73 -9.07
C PHE A 24 12.54 -13.64 -8.55
N ASN A 25 13.14 -14.79 -8.21
CA ASN A 25 14.54 -14.84 -7.87
C ASN A 25 15.43 -14.55 -9.10
N LYS A 26 16.73 -14.29 -8.86
CA LYS A 26 17.66 -13.92 -9.94
C LYS A 26 17.72 -14.94 -11.07
N ALA A 27 17.71 -16.25 -10.75
CA ALA A 27 17.74 -17.31 -11.76
C ALA A 27 16.46 -17.32 -12.62
N GLN A 28 15.31 -17.04 -12.02
CA GLN A 28 14.04 -16.91 -12.75
C GLN A 28 14.02 -15.68 -13.65
N GLN A 29 14.58 -14.56 -13.18
CA GLN A 29 14.72 -13.36 -13.98
C GLN A 29 15.69 -13.59 -15.15
N ASP A 30 16.81 -14.30 -14.93
CA ASP A 30 17.78 -14.65 -15.97
C ASP A 30 17.19 -15.54 -17.06
N ALA A 31 16.21 -16.36 -16.74
CA ALA A 31 15.54 -17.21 -17.72
C ALA A 31 14.83 -16.42 -18.85
N PHE A 32 14.52 -15.14 -18.64
CA PHE A 32 13.94 -14.26 -19.68
C PHE A 32 14.99 -13.70 -20.63
N LEU A 33 16.27 -13.58 -20.21
CA LEU A 33 17.31 -12.92 -20.98
C LEU A 33 17.47 -13.44 -22.40
N PRO A 34 17.57 -14.77 -22.65
CA PRO A 34 17.74 -15.28 -24.01
C PRO A 34 16.60 -14.90 -24.95
N TYR A 35 15.38 -14.80 -24.44
CA TYR A 35 14.19 -14.49 -25.24
C TYR A 35 14.04 -12.99 -25.50
N VAL A 36 14.43 -12.16 -24.53
CA VAL A 36 14.49 -10.69 -24.69
C VAL A 36 15.59 -10.32 -25.68
N GLU A 37 16.78 -10.92 -25.56
CA GLU A 37 17.91 -10.68 -26.46
C GLU A 37 17.63 -11.09 -27.89
N LYS A 38 16.99 -12.21 -28.11
CA LYS A 38 16.59 -12.68 -29.43
C LYS A 38 15.40 -11.90 -30.01
N GLY A 39 14.70 -11.12 -29.18
CA GLY A 39 13.46 -10.45 -29.57
C GLY A 39 12.29 -11.41 -29.79
N SER A 40 12.33 -12.60 -29.17
CA SER A 40 11.23 -13.57 -29.21
C SER A 40 10.07 -13.12 -28.34
N ILE A 41 10.35 -12.31 -27.32
CA ILE A 41 9.34 -11.71 -26.45
C ILE A 41 9.58 -10.19 -26.29
N ILE A 42 8.50 -9.47 -26.06
CA ILE A 42 8.50 -8.12 -25.49
C ILE A 42 8.14 -8.28 -24.04
N LEU A 43 9.11 -8.07 -23.13
CA LEU A 43 8.89 -8.21 -21.70
C LEU A 43 8.39 -6.88 -21.11
N ILE A 44 7.28 -6.95 -20.37
CA ILE A 44 6.75 -5.85 -19.56
C ILE A 44 6.70 -6.34 -18.12
N GLY A 45 7.58 -5.83 -17.26
CA GLY A 45 7.57 -6.12 -15.83
C GLY A 45 6.98 -4.96 -15.05
N ALA A 46 6.05 -5.23 -14.14
CA ALA A 46 5.56 -4.28 -13.17
C ALA A 46 6.14 -4.59 -11.79
N THR A 47 6.46 -3.57 -11.02
CA THR A 47 6.96 -3.71 -9.65
C THR A 47 6.62 -2.47 -8.82
N THR A 48 6.35 -2.67 -7.53
CA THR A 48 6.21 -1.63 -6.52
C THR A 48 7.56 -1.24 -5.88
N GLU A 49 8.60 -2.06 -6.11
CA GLU A 49 9.93 -1.86 -5.54
C GLU A 49 10.85 -1.11 -6.50
N ASN A 50 11.97 -0.59 -5.98
CA ASN A 50 12.96 0.08 -6.81
C ASN A 50 13.67 -0.93 -7.74
N PRO A 51 13.50 -0.83 -9.06
CA PRO A 51 14.05 -1.79 -10.02
C PRO A 51 15.57 -1.96 -9.93
N SER A 52 16.29 -0.91 -9.51
CA SER A 52 17.75 -0.93 -9.43
C SER A 52 18.28 -1.90 -8.36
N PHE A 53 17.46 -2.24 -7.35
CA PHE A 53 17.85 -3.17 -6.28
C PHE A 53 17.30 -4.58 -6.51
N GLU A 54 16.10 -4.68 -7.08
CA GLU A 54 15.34 -5.93 -7.14
C GLU A 54 15.46 -6.65 -8.48
N ILE A 55 15.73 -5.90 -9.56
CA ILE A 55 15.83 -6.48 -10.90
C ILE A 55 17.29 -6.75 -11.24
N ASN A 56 17.53 -7.94 -11.85
CA ASN A 56 18.86 -8.28 -12.32
C ASN A 56 19.39 -7.22 -13.29
N SER A 57 20.63 -6.79 -13.08
CA SER A 57 21.27 -5.75 -13.88
C SER A 57 21.33 -6.08 -15.36
N ALA A 58 21.50 -7.38 -15.71
CA ALA A 58 21.49 -7.84 -17.08
C ALA A 58 20.12 -7.65 -17.75
N LEU A 59 19.04 -7.89 -17.03
CA LEU A 59 17.68 -7.67 -17.52
C LEU A 59 17.36 -6.17 -17.57
N LEU A 60 17.75 -5.43 -16.53
CA LEU A 60 17.52 -3.99 -16.44
C LEU A 60 18.23 -3.22 -17.57
N SER A 61 19.44 -3.64 -17.97
CA SER A 61 20.19 -3.02 -19.07
C SER A 61 19.52 -3.18 -20.44
N ARG A 62 18.59 -4.13 -20.58
CA ARG A 62 17.85 -4.44 -21.81
C ARG A 62 16.41 -3.97 -21.79
N THR A 63 16.03 -3.30 -20.71
CA THR A 63 14.67 -2.78 -20.51
C THR A 63 14.69 -1.29 -20.28
N ARG A 64 13.54 -0.65 -20.48
CA ARG A 64 13.36 0.77 -20.19
C ARG A 64 12.48 0.90 -18.97
N VAL A 65 12.95 1.65 -17.97
CA VAL A 65 12.17 1.92 -16.75
C VAL A 65 11.24 3.10 -17.02
N PHE A 66 9.96 2.91 -16.69
CA PHE A 66 8.93 3.93 -16.65
C PHE A 66 8.41 4.05 -15.22
N VAL A 67 8.58 5.21 -14.62
CA VAL A 67 8.05 5.49 -13.30
C VAL A 67 6.63 6.02 -13.44
N LEU A 68 5.67 5.27 -12.91
CA LEU A 68 4.27 5.70 -12.87
C LEU A 68 4.07 6.64 -11.69
N LYS A 69 3.32 7.71 -11.93
CA LYS A 69 2.92 8.64 -10.88
C LYS A 69 1.61 8.17 -10.26
N GLN A 70 1.44 8.50 -8.98
CA GLN A 70 0.17 8.32 -8.29
C GLN A 70 -0.94 9.09 -9.02
N LEU A 71 -2.13 8.50 -9.05
CA LEU A 71 -3.29 9.15 -9.64
C LEU A 71 -3.71 10.35 -8.79
N THR A 72 -4.09 11.44 -9.46
CA THR A 72 -4.63 12.62 -8.78
C THR A 72 -6.09 12.41 -8.41
N GLU A 73 -6.62 13.23 -7.49
CA GLU A 73 -8.06 13.22 -7.17
C GLU A 73 -8.93 13.38 -8.42
N THR A 74 -8.50 14.23 -9.35
CA THR A 74 -9.19 14.45 -10.62
C THR A 74 -9.20 13.23 -11.51
N ASP A 75 -8.10 12.46 -11.55
CA ASP A 75 -8.02 11.20 -12.30
C ASP A 75 -8.96 10.16 -11.71
N ILE A 76 -8.99 10.04 -10.37
CA ILE A 76 -9.90 9.13 -9.66
C ILE A 76 -11.37 9.51 -9.93
N ILE A 77 -11.73 10.79 -9.84
CA ILE A 77 -13.11 11.24 -10.14
C ILE A 77 -13.50 10.89 -11.58
N GLN A 78 -12.60 11.11 -12.55
CA GLN A 78 -12.85 10.74 -13.93
C GLN A 78 -13.02 9.22 -14.10
N LEU A 79 -12.22 8.42 -13.43
CA LEU A 79 -12.35 6.96 -13.42
C LEU A 79 -13.71 6.54 -12.88
N LEU A 80 -14.13 7.07 -11.73
CA LEU A 80 -15.42 6.77 -11.11
C LEU A 80 -16.59 7.17 -12.02
N LYS A 81 -16.54 8.36 -12.62
CA LYS A 81 -17.55 8.81 -13.60
C LYS A 81 -17.61 7.88 -14.83
N LYS A 82 -16.48 7.45 -15.35
CA LYS A 82 -16.41 6.51 -16.47
C LYS A 82 -17.05 5.16 -16.12
N VAL A 83 -16.82 4.65 -14.92
CA VAL A 83 -17.42 3.39 -14.45
C VAL A 83 -18.93 3.53 -14.28
N LEU A 84 -19.41 4.62 -13.69
CA LEU A 84 -20.84 4.90 -13.52
C LEU A 84 -21.61 4.98 -14.85
N HIS A 85 -20.96 5.45 -15.92
CA HIS A 85 -21.57 5.55 -17.26
C HIS A 85 -21.38 4.30 -18.12
N SER A 86 -20.62 3.32 -17.66
CA SER A 86 -20.36 2.08 -18.42
C SER A 86 -21.55 1.12 -18.34
N PRO A 87 -22.10 0.66 -19.46
CA PRO A 87 -23.18 -0.33 -19.46
C PRO A 87 -22.79 -1.67 -18.85
N ALA A 88 -21.50 -1.98 -18.84
CA ALA A 88 -20.96 -3.22 -18.26
C ALA A 88 -20.86 -3.16 -16.73
N SER A 89 -20.95 -1.94 -16.14
CA SER A 89 -20.86 -1.74 -14.70
C SER A 89 -22.25 -1.94 -14.07
N PHE A 90 -22.26 -2.44 -12.85
CA PHE A 90 -23.44 -2.59 -12.00
C PHE A 90 -24.64 -3.29 -12.67
N HIS A 91 -24.42 -4.14 -13.67
CA HIS A 91 -25.46 -4.95 -14.34
C HIS A 91 -26.68 -4.14 -14.83
N GLY A 92 -26.45 -2.94 -15.34
CA GLY A 92 -27.52 -2.06 -15.86
C GLY A 92 -28.28 -1.28 -14.79
N LEU A 93 -27.80 -1.27 -13.55
CA LEU A 93 -28.31 -0.42 -12.48
C LEU A 93 -27.93 1.05 -12.73
N GLU A 94 -28.91 1.96 -12.69
CA GLU A 94 -28.67 3.40 -12.76
C GLU A 94 -28.28 3.94 -11.37
N VAL A 95 -27.01 4.34 -11.23
CA VAL A 95 -26.45 4.81 -9.96
C VAL A 95 -26.37 6.32 -9.94
N HIS A 96 -27.12 6.95 -9.02
CA HIS A 96 -27.07 8.39 -8.78
C HIS A 96 -26.15 8.68 -7.59
N ILE A 97 -25.09 9.43 -7.83
CA ILE A 97 -24.13 9.90 -6.83
C ILE A 97 -23.78 11.35 -7.10
N ASN A 98 -23.70 12.16 -6.06
CA ASN A 98 -23.36 13.58 -6.20
C ASN A 98 -21.85 13.80 -6.33
N GLU A 99 -21.45 14.97 -6.86
CA GLU A 99 -20.02 15.28 -7.06
C GLU A 99 -19.23 15.39 -5.74
N THR A 100 -19.88 15.81 -4.68
CA THR A 100 -19.24 15.88 -3.35
C THR A 100 -18.86 14.49 -2.87
N ALA A 101 -19.72 13.51 -3.05
CA ALA A 101 -19.45 12.12 -2.73
C ALA A 101 -18.29 11.52 -3.56
N LEU A 102 -18.27 11.81 -4.87
CA LEU A 102 -17.14 11.40 -5.71
C LEU A 102 -15.81 11.99 -5.25
N LYS A 103 -15.83 13.26 -4.80
CA LYS A 103 -14.63 13.88 -4.21
C LYS A 103 -14.23 13.23 -2.90
N GLN A 104 -15.19 12.92 -2.02
CA GLN A 104 -14.90 12.21 -0.77
C GLN A 104 -14.26 10.84 -1.03
N ILE A 105 -14.76 10.06 -1.99
CA ILE A 105 -14.16 8.78 -2.40
C ILE A 105 -12.75 9.01 -2.96
N ALA A 106 -12.55 10.03 -3.79
CA ALA A 106 -11.24 10.32 -4.39
C ALA A 106 -10.19 10.70 -3.34
N VAL A 107 -10.53 11.57 -2.40
CA VAL A 107 -9.66 11.93 -1.26
C VAL A 107 -9.37 10.70 -0.42
N PHE A 108 -10.41 9.92 -0.08
CA PHE A 108 -10.28 8.71 0.72
C PHE A 108 -9.38 7.65 0.08
N SER A 109 -9.43 7.50 -1.25
CA SER A 109 -8.63 6.50 -1.99
C SER A 109 -7.15 6.88 -2.11
N ASN A 110 -6.78 8.12 -1.82
CA ASN A 110 -5.40 8.61 -1.84
C ASN A 110 -4.63 8.17 -3.11
N GLY A 111 -5.26 8.31 -4.28
CA GLY A 111 -4.66 7.96 -5.59
C GLY A 111 -4.66 6.46 -5.93
N ASP A 112 -5.26 5.60 -5.10
CA ASP A 112 -5.44 4.17 -5.40
C ASP A 112 -6.79 3.93 -6.09
N ALA A 113 -6.72 3.59 -7.40
CA ALA A 113 -7.89 3.28 -8.21
C ALA A 113 -8.68 2.07 -7.69
N ARG A 114 -8.00 1.04 -7.18
CA ARG A 114 -8.64 -0.18 -6.67
C ARG A 114 -9.46 0.13 -5.42
N THR A 115 -8.90 0.89 -4.49
CA THR A 115 -9.60 1.36 -3.29
C THR A 115 -10.80 2.24 -3.66
N ALA A 116 -10.66 3.14 -4.63
CA ALA A 116 -11.76 3.98 -5.11
C ALA A 116 -12.92 3.15 -5.69
N LEU A 117 -12.61 2.20 -6.55
CA LEU A 117 -13.61 1.32 -7.19
C LEU A 117 -14.30 0.41 -6.19
N ASN A 118 -13.55 -0.22 -5.29
CA ASN A 118 -14.11 -1.06 -4.23
C ASN A 118 -15.02 -0.25 -3.29
N THR A 119 -14.65 0.99 -3.00
CA THR A 119 -15.47 1.89 -2.17
C THR A 119 -16.77 2.24 -2.89
N LEU A 120 -16.72 2.58 -4.18
CA LEU A 120 -17.91 2.83 -4.98
C LEU A 120 -18.82 1.60 -5.03
N GLU A 121 -18.26 0.41 -5.26
CA GLU A 121 -19.00 -0.85 -5.28
C GLU A 121 -19.68 -1.13 -3.94
N MET A 122 -18.98 -0.95 -2.83
CA MET A 122 -19.55 -1.09 -1.49
C MET A 122 -20.70 -0.12 -1.23
N LEU A 123 -20.58 1.12 -1.68
CA LEU A 123 -21.65 2.12 -1.57
C LEU A 123 -22.89 1.70 -2.36
N VAL A 124 -22.71 1.17 -3.57
CA VAL A 124 -23.82 0.70 -4.41
C VAL A 124 -24.50 -0.52 -3.79
N ILE A 125 -23.73 -1.50 -3.31
CA ILE A 125 -24.27 -2.74 -2.70
C ILE A 125 -25.08 -2.43 -1.43
N ASN A 126 -24.66 -1.44 -0.63
CA ASN A 126 -25.32 -1.07 0.62
C ASN A 126 -26.40 0.02 0.45
N SER A 127 -26.65 0.46 -0.77
CA SER A 127 -27.70 1.44 -1.06
C SER A 127 -29.06 0.77 -1.34
N GLU A 128 -30.14 1.48 -1.09
CA GLU A 128 -31.48 0.99 -1.45
C GLU A 128 -31.69 1.02 -2.97
N ILE A 129 -32.04 -0.12 -3.53
CA ILE A 129 -32.33 -0.25 -4.97
C ILE A 129 -33.84 -0.26 -5.16
N LYS A 130 -34.35 0.70 -5.97
CA LYS A 130 -35.77 0.79 -6.37
C LYS A 130 -35.83 0.96 -7.90
N ASP A 131 -36.62 0.13 -8.57
CA ASP A 131 -36.87 0.21 -10.03
C ASP A 131 -35.59 0.31 -10.88
N HIS A 132 -34.56 -0.53 -10.60
CA HIS A 132 -33.26 -0.50 -11.26
C HIS A 132 -32.48 0.82 -11.09
N LYS A 133 -32.82 1.62 -10.08
CA LYS A 133 -32.12 2.86 -9.73
C LYS A 133 -31.71 2.86 -8.29
N THR A 134 -30.57 3.46 -8.00
CA THR A 134 -30.11 3.69 -6.63
C THR A 134 -29.55 5.09 -6.48
N SER A 135 -29.74 5.67 -5.29
CA SER A 135 -29.18 6.97 -4.93
C SER A 135 -28.34 6.80 -3.66
N ILE A 136 -27.07 7.14 -3.77
CA ILE A 136 -26.13 7.04 -2.65
C ILE A 136 -26.33 8.26 -1.75
N SER A 137 -26.80 8.02 -0.52
CA SER A 137 -27.02 9.06 0.48
C SER A 137 -25.72 9.52 1.12
N LYS A 138 -25.72 10.76 1.63
CA LYS A 138 -24.57 11.30 2.35
C LYS A 138 -24.29 10.49 3.62
N ASP A 139 -25.33 10.11 4.36
CA ASP A 139 -25.19 9.35 5.62
C ASP A 139 -24.50 7.99 5.39
N LEU A 140 -24.83 7.32 4.27
CA LEU A 140 -24.17 6.06 3.90
C LEU A 140 -22.68 6.26 3.61
N ILE A 141 -22.33 7.36 2.95
CA ILE A 141 -20.95 7.71 2.66
C ILE A 141 -20.19 7.98 3.95
N ASP A 142 -20.74 8.82 4.83
CA ASP A 142 -20.11 9.17 6.10
C ASP A 142 -19.92 7.90 6.97
N ILE A 143 -20.92 7.02 7.07
CA ILE A 143 -20.78 5.76 7.82
C ILE A 143 -19.72 4.82 7.24
N LEU A 144 -19.62 4.70 5.91
CA LEU A 144 -18.68 3.78 5.28
C LEU A 144 -17.26 4.35 5.21
N LEU A 145 -17.11 5.65 5.04
CA LEU A 145 -15.80 6.30 5.02
C LEU A 145 -15.24 6.50 6.43
N ASP A 146 -16.05 6.88 7.43
CA ASP A 146 -15.60 7.02 8.81
C ASP A 146 -15.10 5.71 9.41
N LYS A 147 -15.77 4.59 9.10
CA LYS A 147 -15.30 3.26 9.52
C LYS A 147 -13.97 2.86 8.88
N LYS A 148 -13.58 3.46 7.75
CA LYS A 148 -12.37 3.12 7.00
C LYS A 148 -11.21 4.12 7.20
N THR A 149 -11.43 5.27 7.84
CA THR A 149 -10.32 6.20 8.16
C THR A 149 -9.26 5.58 9.09
N ALA A 150 -9.58 4.42 9.68
CA ALA A 150 -8.63 3.58 10.41
C ALA A 150 -7.84 2.58 9.52
N TYR A 151 -8.04 2.56 8.19
CA TYR A 151 -7.24 1.69 7.32
C TYR A 151 -5.91 2.35 6.98
N TYR A 152 -4.98 2.13 7.86
CA TYR A 152 -3.55 2.29 7.64
C TYR A 152 -3.12 1.31 6.54
N ASP A 153 -2.48 1.82 5.47
CA ASP A 153 -1.92 0.95 4.43
C ASP A 153 -0.68 0.23 4.96
N LYS A 154 -0.89 -0.97 5.51
CA LYS A 154 0.15 -1.79 6.15
C LYS A 154 1.33 -2.14 5.24
N ASN A 155 1.19 -2.02 3.94
CA ASN A 155 2.19 -2.42 2.94
C ASN A 155 2.54 -1.30 1.94
N GLY A 156 2.01 -0.10 2.11
CA GLY A 156 2.22 1.02 1.20
C GLY A 156 3.35 1.96 1.61
N GLU A 157 3.59 2.96 0.79
CA GLU A 157 4.62 3.99 1.00
C GLU A 157 4.38 4.80 2.29
N GLU A 158 3.13 5.00 2.70
CA GLU A 158 2.74 5.65 3.95
C GLU A 158 3.26 4.92 5.19
N HIS A 159 3.23 3.59 5.21
CA HIS A 159 3.79 2.76 6.27
C HIS A 159 5.27 3.09 6.52
N TYR A 160 6.06 3.16 5.45
CA TYR A 160 7.48 3.49 5.54
C TYR A 160 7.72 4.96 5.91
N ASN A 161 6.86 5.85 5.47
CA ASN A 161 6.95 7.27 5.78
C ASN A 161 6.68 7.55 7.26
N ILE A 162 5.64 6.94 7.84
CA ILE A 162 5.27 7.15 9.24
C ILE A 162 6.31 6.54 10.18
N ILE A 163 6.79 5.32 9.93
CA ILE A 163 7.87 4.74 10.75
C ILE A 163 9.18 5.54 10.63
N SER A 164 9.47 6.10 9.45
CA SER A 164 10.61 7.00 9.25
C SER A 164 10.44 8.30 10.02
N ALA A 165 9.23 8.88 10.04
CA ALA A 165 8.91 10.07 10.81
C ALA A 165 9.05 9.83 12.32
N LEU A 166 8.56 8.69 12.83
CA LEU A 166 8.77 8.26 14.22
C LEU A 166 10.26 8.22 14.57
N HIS A 167 11.07 7.51 13.78
CA HIS A 167 12.51 7.41 14.03
C HIS A 167 13.23 8.76 13.96
N LYS A 168 12.86 9.64 13.02
CA LYS A 168 13.43 10.98 12.91
C LYS A 168 13.08 11.85 14.14
N SER A 169 11.84 11.78 14.60
CA SER A 169 11.40 12.50 15.81
C SER A 169 12.18 12.03 17.04
N MET A 170 12.35 10.72 17.20
CA MET A 170 13.13 10.14 18.30
C MET A 170 14.60 10.57 18.25
N ARG A 171 15.24 10.57 17.08
CA ARG A 171 16.64 11.04 16.90
C ARG A 171 16.79 12.52 17.22
N ASN A 172 15.77 13.31 16.96
CA ASN A 172 15.75 14.75 17.27
C ASN A 172 15.36 15.04 18.73
N SER A 173 15.11 13.99 19.54
CA SER A 173 14.60 14.14 20.92
C SER A 173 13.27 14.91 21.00
N ASP A 174 12.49 14.90 19.93
CA ASP A 174 11.16 15.50 19.86
C ASP A 174 10.12 14.48 20.33
N VAL A 175 9.85 14.51 21.64
CA VAL A 175 8.97 13.56 22.32
C VAL A 175 7.53 13.68 21.82
N ASP A 176 7.02 14.89 21.64
CA ASP A 176 5.64 15.14 21.24
C ASP A 176 5.38 14.60 19.83
N SER A 177 6.27 14.87 18.90
CA SER A 177 6.18 14.31 17.54
C SER A 177 6.35 12.79 17.53
N ALA A 178 7.23 12.23 18.37
CA ALA A 178 7.41 10.77 18.45
C ALA A 178 6.14 10.08 18.96
N VAL A 179 5.53 10.59 20.02
CA VAL A 179 4.26 10.06 20.55
C VAL A 179 3.12 10.24 19.54
N TYR A 180 3.06 11.36 18.84
CA TYR A 180 2.08 11.58 17.78
C TYR A 180 2.18 10.52 16.65
N TRP A 181 3.38 10.30 16.11
CA TRP A 181 3.59 9.32 15.05
C TRP A 181 3.34 7.88 15.53
N LEU A 182 3.71 7.56 16.77
CA LEU A 182 3.38 6.29 17.40
C LEU A 182 1.86 6.09 17.50
N GLY A 183 1.14 7.10 18.00
CA GLY A 183 -0.32 7.10 18.08
C GLY A 183 -0.96 6.90 16.70
N ARG A 184 -0.45 7.56 15.66
CA ARG A 184 -0.90 7.39 14.27
C ARG A 184 -0.71 5.97 13.75
N MET A 185 0.39 5.30 14.10
CA MET A 185 0.62 3.90 13.72
C MET A 185 -0.37 2.96 14.41
N ILE A 186 -0.60 3.16 15.72
CA ILE A 186 -1.54 2.33 16.50
C ILE A 186 -2.98 2.53 16.01
N ASP A 187 -3.41 3.77 15.82
CA ASP A 187 -4.74 4.14 15.31
C ASP A 187 -4.97 3.60 13.89
N GLY A 188 -3.94 3.63 13.06
CA GLY A 188 -3.93 3.02 11.74
C GLY A 188 -3.94 1.48 11.74
N GLY A 189 -3.91 0.84 12.90
CA GLY A 189 -3.96 -0.63 13.03
C GLY A 189 -2.65 -1.34 12.69
N GLU A 190 -1.50 -0.66 12.84
CA GLU A 190 -0.19 -1.30 12.66
C GLU A 190 0.02 -2.42 13.67
N ASP A 191 0.77 -3.44 13.27
CA ASP A 191 1.14 -4.53 14.16
C ASP A 191 2.02 -4.01 15.33
N PRO A 192 1.57 -4.12 16.58
CA PRO A 192 2.32 -3.65 17.74
C PRO A 192 3.67 -4.35 17.86
N VAL A 193 3.77 -5.60 17.42
CA VAL A 193 5.04 -6.35 17.41
C VAL A 193 6.01 -5.75 16.39
N TYR A 194 5.51 -5.29 15.25
CA TYR A 194 6.32 -4.58 14.26
C TYR A 194 6.85 -3.25 14.82
N ILE A 195 5.98 -2.44 15.43
CA ILE A 195 6.39 -1.17 16.08
C ILE A 195 7.47 -1.44 17.13
N ALA A 196 7.23 -2.40 18.03
CA ALA A 196 8.18 -2.75 19.08
C ALA A 196 9.53 -3.21 18.53
N ARG A 197 9.54 -3.98 17.43
CA ARG A 197 10.78 -4.39 16.74
C ARG A 197 11.58 -3.18 16.24
N ARG A 198 10.90 -2.15 15.74
CA ARG A 198 11.55 -0.91 15.29
C ARG A 198 12.15 -0.12 16.45
N LEU A 199 11.49 -0.14 17.61
CA LEU A 199 12.04 0.47 18.84
C LEU A 199 13.25 -0.31 19.37
N VAL A 200 13.25 -1.64 19.32
CA VAL A 200 14.43 -2.45 19.64
C VAL A 200 15.62 -2.08 18.75
N ARG A 201 15.38 -1.94 17.45
CA ARG A 201 16.43 -1.50 16.51
C ARG A 201 16.95 -0.12 16.87
N PHE A 202 16.07 0.85 17.13
CA PHE A 202 16.47 2.20 17.54
C PHE A 202 17.30 2.19 18.84
N ALA A 203 16.86 1.44 19.85
CA ALA A 203 17.58 1.32 21.10
C ALA A 203 18.99 0.70 20.91
N SER A 204 19.13 -0.24 19.97
CA SER A 204 20.41 -0.90 19.69
C SER A 204 21.35 -0.04 18.84
N GLU A 205 20.84 0.62 17.79
CA GLU A 205 21.66 1.31 16.78
C GLU A 205 21.87 2.79 17.12
N ASP A 206 20.81 3.50 17.55
CA ASP A 206 20.84 4.95 17.75
C ASP A 206 21.22 5.32 19.19
N ILE A 207 20.74 4.59 20.20
CA ILE A 207 21.10 4.81 21.61
C ILE A 207 22.39 4.04 21.97
N GLY A 208 22.42 2.76 21.60
CA GLY A 208 23.57 1.90 21.82
C GLY A 208 24.06 1.88 23.27
N LEU A 209 25.35 2.14 23.47
CA LEU A 209 25.99 2.16 24.79
C LEU A 209 25.77 3.46 25.60
N ALA A 210 25.09 4.45 25.02
CA ALA A 210 24.79 5.70 25.73
C ALA A 210 23.82 5.48 26.90
N ASP A 211 22.89 4.51 26.75
CA ASP A 211 22.00 4.05 27.82
C ASP A 211 21.78 2.53 27.72
N ASN A 212 22.40 1.79 28.63
CA ASN A 212 22.31 0.33 28.69
C ASN A 212 20.91 -0.18 29.08
N THR A 213 20.04 0.67 29.60
CA THR A 213 18.66 0.30 29.99
C THR A 213 17.70 0.36 28.81
N ALA A 214 17.96 1.20 27.83
CA ALA A 214 17.08 1.43 26.70
C ALA A 214 16.80 0.15 25.88
N LEU A 215 17.86 -0.62 25.58
CA LEU A 215 17.71 -1.87 24.84
C LEU A 215 16.90 -2.91 25.63
N ASN A 216 17.15 -3.04 26.94
CA ASN A 216 16.43 -3.96 27.81
C ASN A 216 14.94 -3.59 27.86
N LEU A 217 14.63 -2.29 28.00
CA LEU A 217 13.26 -1.80 28.00
C LEU A 217 12.55 -2.10 26.67
N ALA A 218 13.22 -1.83 25.55
CA ALA A 218 12.67 -2.09 24.22
C ALA A 218 12.41 -3.59 23.97
N VAL A 219 13.34 -4.47 24.40
CA VAL A 219 13.17 -5.93 24.27
C VAL A 219 12.03 -6.42 25.17
N ASN A 220 11.91 -5.94 26.39
CA ASN A 220 10.81 -6.29 27.28
C ASN A 220 9.47 -5.83 26.72
N THR A 221 9.42 -4.61 26.16
CA THR A 221 8.22 -4.10 25.47
C THR A 221 7.86 -4.98 24.27
N PHE A 222 8.82 -5.37 23.44
CA PHE A 222 8.61 -6.30 22.33
C PHE A 222 8.02 -7.63 22.77
N GLN A 223 8.57 -8.24 23.83
CA GLN A 223 8.05 -9.50 24.38
C GLN A 223 6.62 -9.34 24.94
N ALA A 224 6.37 -8.26 25.67
CA ALA A 224 5.06 -7.98 26.23
C ALA A 224 4.02 -7.75 25.13
N CYS A 225 4.34 -7.00 24.05
CA CYS A 225 3.45 -6.85 22.91
C CYS A 225 3.10 -8.19 22.25
N ARG A 226 4.08 -9.11 22.19
CA ARG A 226 3.88 -10.44 21.63
C ARG A 226 2.97 -11.32 22.48
N TYR A 227 2.98 -11.15 23.81
CA TYR A 227 2.17 -11.96 24.74
C TYR A 227 0.78 -11.39 25.01
N LEU A 228 0.65 -10.06 25.07
CA LEU A 228 -0.59 -9.39 25.45
C LEU A 228 -1.44 -9.01 24.24
N GLY A 229 -0.81 -8.51 23.17
CA GLY A 229 -1.54 -7.97 22.01
C GLY A 229 -2.20 -6.62 22.30
N LEU A 230 -3.01 -6.14 21.34
CA LEU A 230 -3.82 -4.93 21.48
C LEU A 230 -5.16 -5.26 22.17
N PRO A 231 -5.73 -4.34 22.98
CA PRO A 231 -5.26 -2.97 23.28
C PRO A 231 -4.27 -2.86 24.44
N GLU A 232 -4.06 -3.91 25.24
CA GLU A 232 -3.34 -3.85 26.52
C GLU A 232 -1.87 -3.44 26.34
N CYS A 233 -1.22 -3.86 25.27
CA CYS A 233 0.19 -3.50 25.02
C CYS A 233 0.40 -2.01 24.70
N CYS A 234 -0.65 -1.23 24.39
CA CYS A 234 -0.54 0.22 24.15
C CYS A 234 0.01 0.95 25.38
N LEU A 235 -0.31 0.50 26.58
CA LEU A 235 0.16 1.10 27.84
C LEU A 235 1.69 1.04 27.99
N LEU A 236 2.32 0.04 27.38
CA LEU A 236 3.77 -0.16 27.44
C LEU A 236 4.56 0.88 26.64
N TYR A 237 3.93 1.44 25.60
CA TYR A 237 4.55 2.49 24.77
C TYR A 237 4.38 3.89 25.38
N THR A 238 3.32 4.09 26.16
CA THR A 238 2.88 5.41 26.64
C THR A 238 3.06 5.58 28.14
N SER A 239 3.43 4.51 28.86
CA SER A 239 3.65 4.59 30.31
C SER A 239 4.84 5.51 30.62
N PRO A 240 4.67 6.55 31.44
CA PRO A 240 5.79 7.35 31.87
C PRO A 240 6.78 6.45 32.62
N SER A 241 8.06 6.56 32.28
CA SER A 241 9.12 5.91 33.05
C SER A 241 9.00 6.31 34.51
N PRO A 242 9.05 5.37 35.45
CA PRO A 242 9.14 5.73 36.86
C PRO A 242 10.40 6.59 37.05
N ARG A 243 10.20 7.77 37.61
CA ARG A 243 11.28 8.72 37.94
C ARG A 243 12.21 8.13 38.97
#